data_ffba5646e4b0a2e5a0ebaab014e8b626
#
_entry.id   ffba5646e4b0a2e5a0ebaab014e8b626
#
_cell.length_a   1.000
_cell.length_b   1.000
_cell.length_c   1.000
_cell.angle_alpha   90.00
_cell.angle_beta   90.00
_cell.angle_gamma   90.00
#
_symmetry.space_group_name_H-M   'P 1'
#
loop_
_entity.id
_entity.type
_entity.pdbx_description
1 polymer ?
#
loop_
_entity_poly.entity_id
_entity_poly.type
_entity_poly.pdbx_seq_one_letter_code
_entity_poly.pdbx_strand_id
1 'polypeptide(L)'
;MIAVKVSMKATHEPLKRTPVVLQFDADGTQTPAVLTDRAGVARFDLPPSSGRILVSGLQRFDGRLDGEIPIELWSITQSELDSKGGPGELPSGRNAYPGMSTQWLAVGDQRVELDSEGYLVDPQDWSEAFARALATEEGLTLTAEHWELIRWLRAHYARHGTQASVRDMIAHFRDVWDRERGSNRYLHQLFPRGGPQKQGNRLAGLLRTKGEH
;
A
#
# COMPACT_ATOMS: atom_id res chain seq x y z
N MET A 1 -15.69 -0.52 29.92
CA MET A 1 -15.87 -0.39 28.45
C MET A 1 -14.72 0.44 27.92
N ILE A 2 -14.03 -0.06 26.90
CA ILE A 2 -12.91 0.62 26.25
C ILE A 2 -13.40 1.10 24.88
N ALA A 3 -13.17 2.36 24.53
CA ALA A 3 -13.48 2.91 23.22
C ALA A 3 -12.19 3.47 22.58
N VAL A 4 -11.98 3.19 21.32
CA VAL A 4 -10.83 3.70 20.56
C VAL A 4 -11.34 4.58 19.45
N LYS A 5 -11.01 5.88 19.51
CA LYS A 5 -11.39 6.86 18.49
C LYS A 5 -10.23 7.12 17.56
N VAL A 6 -10.42 6.81 16.29
CA VAL A 6 -9.40 6.94 15.26
C VAL A 6 -9.77 8.08 14.32
N SER A 7 -8.85 9.03 14.14
CA SER A 7 -9.03 10.20 13.27
C SER A 7 -7.75 10.56 12.52
N MET A 8 -7.91 11.33 11.44
CA MET A 8 -6.78 11.94 10.75
C MET A 8 -6.23 13.12 11.54
N LYS A 9 -4.92 13.19 11.74
CA LYS A 9 -4.29 14.28 12.50
C LYS A 9 -4.40 15.63 11.81
N ALA A 10 -4.31 15.66 10.48
CA ALA A 10 -4.32 16.91 9.71
C ALA A 10 -5.72 17.53 9.57
N THR A 11 -6.76 16.71 9.47
CA THR A 11 -8.13 17.17 9.17
C THR A 11 -9.11 16.93 10.31
N HIS A 12 -8.69 16.16 11.33
CA HIS A 12 -9.54 15.64 12.42
C HIS A 12 -10.74 14.81 11.94
N GLU A 13 -10.75 14.41 10.68
CA GLU A 13 -11.80 13.54 10.12
C GLU A 13 -11.78 12.16 10.76
N PRO A 14 -12.95 11.63 11.17
CA PRO A 14 -13.03 10.28 11.74
C PRO A 14 -12.76 9.22 10.67
N LEU A 15 -11.90 8.27 11.00
CA LEU A 15 -11.61 7.14 10.12
C LEU A 15 -12.62 6.01 10.34
N LYS A 16 -13.48 5.81 9.35
CA LYS A 16 -14.56 4.81 9.34
C LYS A 16 -14.04 3.46 8.87
N ARG A 17 -14.65 2.37 9.38
CA ARG A 17 -14.33 0.99 8.99
C ARG A 17 -12.83 0.62 9.10
N THR A 18 -12.14 1.27 10.03
CA THR A 18 -10.73 1.01 10.31
C THR A 18 -10.66 -0.11 11.36
N PRO A 19 -9.94 -1.20 11.10
CA PRO A 19 -9.84 -2.31 12.05
C PRO A 19 -8.98 -1.91 13.25
N VAL A 20 -9.51 -2.17 14.44
CA VAL A 20 -8.85 -1.95 15.72
C VAL A 20 -8.81 -3.27 16.50
N VAL A 21 -7.64 -3.59 17.04
CA VAL A 21 -7.40 -4.77 17.88
C VAL A 21 -6.76 -4.30 19.18
N LEU A 22 -7.21 -4.86 20.30
CA LEU A 22 -6.54 -4.70 21.59
C LEU A 22 -5.67 -5.92 21.85
N GLN A 23 -4.45 -5.70 22.33
CA GLN A 23 -3.54 -6.73 22.81
C GLN A 23 -3.24 -6.48 24.28
N PHE A 24 -3.47 -7.46 25.14
CA PHE A 24 -3.30 -7.33 26.58
C PHE A 24 -1.89 -7.71 27.01
N ASP A 25 -1.34 -6.95 27.97
CA ASP A 25 0.01 -7.23 28.50
C ASP A 25 0.05 -8.46 29.41
N ALA A 26 -1.09 -8.81 30.04
CA ALA A 26 -1.16 -9.88 31.05
C ALA A 26 -0.82 -11.26 30.46
N ASP A 27 -1.23 -11.53 29.23
CA ASP A 27 -1.11 -12.84 28.59
C ASP A 27 -0.79 -12.77 27.10
N GLY A 28 -0.63 -11.55 26.55
CA GLY A 28 -0.38 -11.32 25.13
C GLY A 28 -1.58 -11.62 24.22
N THR A 29 -2.76 -11.93 24.79
CA THR A 29 -3.96 -12.21 23.99
C THR A 29 -4.44 -10.99 23.22
N GLN A 30 -5.04 -11.25 22.06
CA GLN A 30 -5.61 -10.21 21.21
C GLN A 30 -7.12 -10.40 21.08
N THR A 31 -7.84 -9.28 21.01
CA THR A 31 -9.27 -9.31 20.66
C THR A 31 -9.45 -9.58 19.16
N PRO A 32 -10.64 -10.06 18.75
CA PRO A 32 -11.04 -9.91 17.35
C PRO A 32 -11.00 -8.45 16.91
N ALA A 33 -10.75 -8.22 15.62
CA ALA A 33 -10.75 -6.87 15.05
C ALA A 33 -12.16 -6.27 15.09
N VAL A 34 -12.30 -5.08 15.67
CA VAL A 34 -13.53 -4.28 15.67
C VAL A 34 -13.36 -3.12 14.71
N LEU A 35 -14.30 -2.97 13.79
CA LEU A 35 -14.27 -1.85 12.83
C LEU A 35 -14.82 -0.57 13.47
N THR A 36 -14.15 0.55 13.21
CA THR A 36 -14.65 1.86 13.63
C THR A 36 -15.98 2.21 12.96
N ASP A 37 -16.87 2.85 13.70
CA ASP A 37 -18.17 3.36 13.23
C ASP A 37 -18.03 4.66 12.39
N ARG A 38 -19.18 5.32 12.12
CA ARG A 38 -19.21 6.58 11.35
C ARG A 38 -18.54 7.76 12.09
N ALA A 39 -18.41 7.66 13.39
CA ALA A 39 -17.70 8.64 14.23
C ALA A 39 -16.21 8.27 14.42
N GLY A 40 -15.72 7.21 13.76
CA GLY A 40 -14.36 6.73 13.90
C GLY A 40 -14.10 5.97 15.19
N VAL A 41 -15.13 5.43 15.85
CA VAL A 41 -15.00 4.80 17.16
C VAL A 41 -15.21 3.29 17.08
N ALA A 42 -14.23 2.53 17.58
CA ALA A 42 -14.35 1.09 17.86
C ALA A 42 -14.61 0.89 19.36
N ARG A 43 -15.63 0.11 19.71
CA ARG A 43 -16.03 -0.13 21.12
C ARG A 43 -15.81 -1.56 21.50
N PHE A 44 -15.22 -1.75 22.68
CA PHE A 44 -14.95 -3.04 23.29
C PHE A 44 -15.63 -3.11 24.66
N ASP A 45 -16.52 -4.07 24.81
CA ASP A 45 -17.19 -4.32 26.10
C ASP A 45 -16.29 -5.15 27.02
N LEU A 46 -15.21 -4.53 27.45
CA LEU A 46 -14.16 -5.12 28.27
C LEU A 46 -13.84 -4.21 29.45
N PRO A 47 -13.43 -4.78 30.59
CA PRO A 47 -12.98 -4.00 31.75
C PRO A 47 -11.67 -3.22 31.39
N PRO A 48 -11.38 -2.16 32.16
CA PRO A 48 -10.08 -1.49 32.07
C PRO A 48 -8.92 -2.48 32.26
N SER A 49 -7.89 -2.32 31.43
CA SER A 49 -6.72 -3.22 31.42
C SER A 49 -5.46 -2.44 31.08
N SER A 50 -4.34 -3.13 30.91
CA SER A 50 -3.12 -2.60 30.32
C SER A 50 -2.76 -3.36 29.05
N GLY A 51 -2.26 -2.67 28.04
CA GLY A 51 -1.94 -3.32 26.80
C GLY A 51 -1.71 -2.34 25.66
N ARG A 52 -1.79 -2.86 24.46
CA ARG A 52 -1.52 -2.14 23.21
C ARG A 52 -2.76 -2.06 22.35
N ILE A 53 -2.86 -0.96 21.61
CA ILE A 53 -3.87 -0.80 20.58
C ILE A 53 -3.19 -0.89 19.22
N LEU A 54 -3.68 -1.82 18.41
CA LEU A 54 -3.27 -1.97 17.03
C LEU A 54 -4.38 -1.40 16.13
N VAL A 55 -4.04 -0.44 15.29
CA VAL A 55 -4.94 0.12 14.27
C VAL A 55 -4.43 -0.32 12.91
N SER A 56 -5.27 -1.03 12.18
CA SER A 56 -4.89 -1.69 10.91
C SER A 56 -3.64 -2.59 11.04
N GLY A 57 -3.49 -3.28 12.20
CA GLY A 57 -2.38 -4.20 12.50
C GLY A 57 -1.14 -3.53 13.11
N LEU A 58 -1.05 -2.19 13.16
CA LEU A 58 0.06 -1.48 13.78
C LEU A 58 -0.22 -1.04 15.19
N GLN A 59 0.78 -1.19 16.03
CA GLN A 59 0.78 -0.63 17.36
C GLN A 59 0.78 0.90 17.31
N ARG A 60 -0.30 1.51 17.82
CA ARG A 60 -0.47 2.96 17.90
C ARG A 60 -0.54 3.50 19.32
N PHE A 61 -0.74 2.63 20.28
CA PHE A 61 -0.80 2.99 21.68
C PHE A 61 -0.24 1.85 22.53
N ASP A 62 0.41 2.21 23.62
CA ASP A 62 0.89 1.29 24.65
C ASP A 62 0.62 1.93 26.02
N GLY A 63 -0.10 1.22 26.89
CA GLY A 63 -0.41 1.73 28.21
C GLY A 63 -1.77 1.27 28.75
N ARG A 64 -2.37 2.11 29.61
CA ARG A 64 -3.65 1.79 30.24
C ARG A 64 -4.81 1.93 29.23
N LEU A 65 -5.56 0.86 29.09
CA LEU A 65 -6.75 0.78 28.24
C LEU A 65 -7.99 1.04 29.10
N ASP A 66 -8.47 2.28 29.10
CA ASP A 66 -9.62 2.71 29.89
C ASP A 66 -10.34 3.89 29.25
N GLY A 67 -11.67 3.87 29.23
CA GLY A 67 -12.48 4.95 28.68
C GLY A 67 -12.31 5.13 27.16
N GLU A 68 -12.33 6.37 26.67
CA GLU A 68 -12.10 6.71 25.27
C GLU A 68 -10.63 7.11 25.04
N ILE A 69 -9.97 6.37 24.15
CA ILE A 69 -8.56 6.56 23.81
C ILE A 69 -8.47 7.13 22.39
N PRO A 70 -8.01 8.38 22.21
CA PRO A 70 -7.87 8.97 20.90
C PRO A 70 -6.57 8.47 20.22
N ILE A 71 -6.69 8.07 18.96
CA ILE A 71 -5.58 7.70 18.07
C ILE A 71 -5.63 8.60 16.84
N GLU A 72 -4.61 9.42 16.66
CA GLU A 72 -4.48 10.30 15.51
C GLU A 72 -3.47 9.74 14.52
N LEU A 73 -3.88 9.57 13.27
CA LEU A 73 -3.03 9.08 12.20
C LEU A 73 -2.66 10.20 11.23
N TRP A 74 -1.39 10.24 10.81
CA TRP A 74 -0.90 11.24 9.84
C TRP A 74 -1.45 11.02 8.43
N SER A 75 -1.66 9.78 8.04
CA SER A 75 -2.30 9.40 6.77
C SER A 75 -2.92 8.02 6.87
N ILE A 76 -4.00 7.80 6.11
CA ILE A 76 -4.63 6.47 5.99
C ILE A 76 -3.65 5.49 5.32
N THR A 77 -2.90 5.96 4.33
CA THR A 77 -1.93 5.18 3.57
C THR A 77 -0.81 4.65 4.46
N GLN A 78 -0.31 5.48 5.37
CA GLN A 78 0.72 5.06 6.32
C GLN A 78 0.19 4.02 7.32
N SER A 79 -1.08 4.16 7.74
CA SER A 79 -1.76 3.20 8.62
C SER A 79 -2.05 1.86 7.93
N GLU A 80 -2.42 1.86 6.66
CA GLU A 80 -2.63 0.64 5.89
C GLU A 80 -1.32 -0.07 5.56
N LEU A 81 -0.25 0.66 5.35
CA LEU A 81 1.08 0.13 5.04
C LEU A 81 1.79 -0.41 6.27
N ASP A 82 1.69 0.33 7.31
CA ASP A 82 2.18 -0.06 8.60
C ASP A 82 1.49 -1.36 9.12
N SER A 83 0.29 -1.68 8.67
CA SER A 83 -0.44 -2.88 9.10
C SER A 83 -0.02 -4.18 8.41
N LYS A 84 0.80 -4.10 7.36
CA LYS A 84 0.91 -5.22 6.41
C LYS A 84 2.32 -5.76 6.13
N GLY A 85 3.29 -5.48 6.95
CA GLY A 85 4.57 -6.13 6.78
C GLY A 85 5.74 -5.34 7.31
N GLY A 86 6.76 -6.06 7.71
CA GLY A 86 8.07 -5.52 8.00
C GLY A 86 8.70 -4.89 6.75
N PRO A 87 9.85 -4.21 6.90
CA PRO A 87 10.55 -3.60 5.78
C PRO A 87 10.86 -4.67 4.70
N GLY A 88 10.20 -4.56 3.55
CA GLY A 88 10.36 -5.46 2.41
C GLY A 88 9.11 -6.19 1.94
N GLU A 89 8.05 -6.27 2.73
CA GLU A 89 6.79 -6.87 2.27
C GLU A 89 5.83 -5.80 1.72
N LEU A 90 5.29 -6.07 0.56
CA LEU A 90 4.22 -5.26 -0.02
C LEU A 90 2.89 -5.56 0.70
N PRO A 91 1.97 -4.58 0.78
CA PRO A 91 0.68 -4.80 1.42
C PRO A 91 -0.03 -5.99 0.81
N SER A 92 -0.47 -6.92 1.66
CA SER A 92 -1.38 -7.98 1.27
C SER A 92 -2.81 -7.44 1.27
N GLY A 93 -3.50 -7.47 0.16
CA GLY A 93 -4.89 -7.07 0.06
C GLY A 93 -5.32 -6.85 -1.37
N ARG A 94 -6.51 -7.34 -1.70
CA ARG A 94 -7.05 -7.21 -3.05
C ARG A 94 -7.39 -5.75 -3.34
N ASN A 95 -6.91 -5.26 -4.46
CA ASN A 95 -7.23 -3.93 -5.00
C ASN A 95 -8.66 -3.89 -5.60
N ALA A 96 -9.34 -5.04 -5.66
CA ALA A 96 -10.67 -5.18 -6.20
C ALA A 96 -11.73 -4.64 -5.24
N TYR A 97 -12.68 -3.89 -5.79
CA TYR A 97 -13.91 -3.48 -5.12
C TYR A 97 -15.13 -4.15 -5.80
N PRO A 98 -16.26 -4.31 -5.10
CA PRO A 98 -17.44 -4.93 -5.69
C PRO A 98 -17.89 -4.23 -6.97
N GLY A 99 -18.03 -5.00 -8.07
CA GLY A 99 -18.43 -4.50 -9.38
C GLY A 99 -17.29 -3.98 -10.27
N MET A 100 -16.04 -4.08 -9.83
CA MET A 100 -14.90 -3.76 -10.67
C MET A 100 -14.75 -4.77 -11.81
N SER A 101 -14.58 -4.28 -13.03
CA SER A 101 -14.24 -5.13 -14.18
C SER A 101 -12.78 -5.57 -14.06
N THR A 102 -12.55 -6.87 -14.17
CA THR A 102 -11.21 -7.45 -14.12
C THR A 102 -10.90 -8.20 -15.41
N GLN A 103 -9.63 -8.39 -15.67
CA GLN A 103 -9.10 -9.17 -16.80
C GLN A 103 -8.02 -10.11 -16.31
N TRP A 104 -7.70 -11.14 -17.08
CA TRP A 104 -6.74 -12.15 -16.73
C TRP A 104 -5.52 -12.08 -17.63
N LEU A 105 -4.33 -12.02 -17.03
CA LEU A 105 -3.05 -12.11 -17.70
C LEU A 105 -2.49 -13.53 -17.53
N ALA A 106 -2.09 -14.17 -18.62
CA ALA A 106 -1.38 -15.45 -18.57
C ALA A 106 0.10 -15.23 -18.19
N VAL A 107 0.56 -15.90 -17.14
CA VAL A 107 1.93 -15.84 -16.64
C VAL A 107 2.46 -17.27 -16.52
N GLY A 108 3.09 -17.79 -17.58
CA GLY A 108 3.44 -19.21 -17.66
C GLY A 108 2.17 -20.07 -17.61
N ASP A 109 2.13 -21.01 -16.67
CA ASP A 109 1.00 -21.92 -16.46
C ASP A 109 -0.09 -21.35 -15.54
N GLN A 110 0.10 -20.14 -15.03
CA GLN A 110 -0.82 -19.46 -14.11
C GLN A 110 -1.53 -18.31 -14.80
N ARG A 111 -2.65 -17.86 -14.18
CA ARG A 111 -3.35 -16.64 -14.56
C ARG A 111 -3.38 -15.69 -13.38
N VAL A 112 -3.08 -14.45 -13.65
CA VAL A 112 -3.05 -13.37 -12.66
C VAL A 112 -4.16 -12.37 -12.98
N GLU A 113 -4.91 -11.95 -11.97
CA GLU A 113 -6.04 -11.04 -12.12
C GLU A 113 -5.57 -9.58 -12.12
N LEU A 114 -5.98 -8.83 -13.14
CA LEU A 114 -5.73 -7.40 -13.29
C LEU A 114 -7.03 -6.62 -13.23
N ASP A 115 -6.96 -5.36 -12.81
CA ASP A 115 -8.07 -4.43 -12.97
C ASP A 115 -8.23 -3.96 -14.43
N SER A 116 -9.23 -3.15 -14.70
CA SER A 116 -9.53 -2.62 -16.04
C SER A 116 -8.41 -1.76 -16.65
N GLU A 117 -7.46 -1.30 -15.83
CA GLU A 117 -6.32 -0.48 -16.26
C GLU A 117 -4.98 -1.25 -16.26
N GLY A 118 -5.02 -2.53 -15.96
CA GLY A 118 -3.86 -3.42 -15.98
C GLY A 118 -3.03 -3.43 -14.69
N TYR A 119 -3.57 -2.92 -13.58
CA TYR A 119 -2.93 -3.08 -12.27
C TYR A 119 -3.28 -4.43 -11.65
N LEU A 120 -2.36 -4.99 -10.90
CA LEU A 120 -2.61 -6.21 -10.13
C LEU A 120 -3.76 -6.02 -9.15
N VAL A 121 -4.69 -6.97 -9.15
CA VAL A 121 -5.75 -7.03 -8.13
C VAL A 121 -5.16 -7.44 -6.78
N ASP A 122 -4.27 -8.42 -6.76
CA ASP A 122 -3.52 -8.79 -5.57
C ASP A 122 -2.02 -8.51 -5.78
N PRO A 123 -1.42 -7.57 -5.04
CA PRO A 123 0.00 -7.26 -5.16
C PRO A 123 0.93 -8.42 -4.84
N GLN A 124 0.45 -9.46 -4.13
CA GLN A 124 1.24 -10.66 -3.84
C GLN A 124 1.44 -11.57 -5.04
N ASP A 125 0.59 -11.43 -6.06
CA ASP A 125 0.73 -12.17 -7.32
C ASP A 125 1.87 -11.62 -8.20
N TRP A 126 2.55 -10.57 -7.74
CA TRP A 126 3.67 -10.02 -8.50
C TRP A 126 4.87 -10.97 -8.52
N SER A 127 5.40 -11.14 -9.71
CA SER A 127 6.67 -11.82 -9.96
C SER A 127 7.40 -11.16 -11.13
N GLU A 128 8.69 -11.44 -11.30
CA GLU A 128 9.39 -11.02 -12.51
C GLU A 128 8.76 -11.62 -13.78
N ALA A 129 8.19 -12.83 -13.68
CA ALA A 129 7.45 -13.43 -14.78
C ALA A 129 6.19 -12.64 -15.12
N PHE A 130 5.46 -12.16 -14.12
CA PHE A 130 4.33 -11.25 -14.31
C PHE A 130 4.76 -9.97 -15.04
N ALA A 131 5.82 -9.30 -14.57
CA ALA A 131 6.30 -8.07 -15.20
C ALA A 131 6.70 -8.28 -16.66
N ARG A 132 7.32 -9.43 -16.99
CA ARG A 132 7.66 -9.81 -18.39
C ARG A 132 6.40 -10.06 -19.23
N ALA A 133 5.43 -10.78 -18.70
CA ALA A 133 4.19 -11.09 -19.40
C ALA A 133 3.41 -9.80 -19.69
N LEU A 134 3.24 -8.92 -18.70
CA LEU A 134 2.57 -7.64 -18.88
C LEU A 134 3.32 -6.73 -19.87
N ALA A 135 4.65 -6.66 -19.79
CA ALA A 135 5.47 -5.91 -20.74
C ALA A 135 5.28 -6.42 -22.18
N THR A 136 5.26 -7.74 -22.37
CA THR A 136 5.01 -8.35 -23.68
C THR A 136 3.64 -7.97 -24.23
N GLU A 137 2.59 -8.03 -23.42
CA GLU A 137 1.23 -7.62 -23.81
C GLU A 137 1.16 -6.12 -24.13
N GLU A 138 1.89 -5.30 -23.40
CA GLU A 138 2.01 -3.87 -23.67
C GLU A 138 2.96 -3.54 -24.84
N GLY A 139 3.62 -4.51 -25.45
CA GLY A 139 4.58 -4.33 -26.53
C GLY A 139 5.89 -3.67 -26.10
N LEU A 140 6.28 -3.88 -24.83
CA LEU A 140 7.49 -3.32 -24.24
C LEU A 140 8.55 -4.40 -24.04
N THR A 141 9.76 -4.15 -24.53
CA THR A 141 10.93 -5.00 -24.23
C THR A 141 11.65 -4.46 -23.00
N LEU A 142 11.68 -5.25 -21.92
CA LEU A 142 12.35 -4.85 -20.69
C LEU A 142 13.87 -4.92 -20.81
N THR A 143 14.53 -3.78 -20.66
CA THR A 143 15.99 -3.62 -20.57
C THR A 143 16.46 -3.63 -19.12
N ALA A 144 17.77 -3.58 -18.91
CA ALA A 144 18.36 -3.47 -17.57
C ALA A 144 17.82 -2.24 -16.80
N GLU A 145 17.66 -1.09 -17.49
CA GLU A 145 17.15 0.15 -16.91
C GLU A 145 15.69 0.06 -16.49
N HIS A 146 14.86 -0.65 -17.27
CA HIS A 146 13.48 -0.94 -16.85
C HIS A 146 13.47 -1.74 -15.54
N TRP A 147 14.28 -2.78 -15.45
CA TRP A 147 14.36 -3.60 -14.24
C TRP A 147 14.88 -2.84 -13.04
N GLU A 148 15.85 -1.97 -13.24
CA GLU A 148 16.39 -1.14 -12.17
C GLU A 148 15.31 -0.20 -11.63
N LEU A 149 14.56 0.46 -12.52
CA LEU A 149 13.46 1.33 -12.13
C LEU A 149 12.32 0.55 -11.46
N ILE A 150 11.91 -0.59 -12.01
CA ILE A 150 10.87 -1.46 -11.41
C ILE A 150 11.26 -1.88 -9.98
N ARG A 151 12.50 -2.34 -9.79
CA ARG A 151 12.99 -2.75 -8.46
C ARG A 151 13.06 -1.57 -7.50
N TRP A 152 13.50 -0.43 -8.00
CA TRP A 152 13.53 0.79 -7.18
C TRP A 152 12.14 1.26 -6.77
N LEU A 153 11.15 1.25 -7.67
CA LEU A 153 9.75 1.57 -7.33
C LEU A 153 9.20 0.66 -6.23
N ARG A 154 9.45 -0.63 -6.33
CA ARG A 154 9.06 -1.61 -5.30
C ARG A 154 9.74 -1.33 -3.97
N ALA A 155 11.06 -1.08 -3.98
CA ALA A 155 11.83 -0.77 -2.78
C ALA A 155 11.40 0.56 -2.15
N HIS A 156 11.10 1.56 -2.97
CA HIS A 156 10.57 2.84 -2.52
C HIS A 156 9.21 2.66 -1.84
N TYR A 157 8.31 1.92 -2.49
CA TYR A 157 6.99 1.64 -1.93
C TYR A 157 7.07 0.84 -0.63
N ALA A 158 7.91 -0.18 -0.56
CA ALA A 158 8.15 -0.96 0.65
C ALA A 158 8.68 -0.12 1.82
N ARG A 159 9.50 0.91 1.52
CA ARG A 159 10.10 1.79 2.54
C ARG A 159 9.16 2.91 3.00
N HIS A 160 8.44 3.51 2.05
CA HIS A 160 7.68 4.75 2.31
C HIS A 160 6.18 4.54 2.36
N GLY A 161 5.71 3.40 1.86
CA GLY A 161 4.32 3.06 1.80
C GLY A 161 3.50 3.85 0.81
N THR A 162 4.14 4.65 0.00
CA THR A 162 3.54 5.45 -1.05
C THR A 162 4.32 5.27 -2.35
N GLN A 163 3.64 5.46 -3.46
CA GLN A 163 4.30 5.47 -4.76
C GLN A 163 5.24 6.67 -4.87
N ALA A 164 6.36 6.45 -5.54
CA ALA A 164 7.31 7.51 -5.83
C ALA A 164 6.70 8.54 -6.78
N SER A 165 6.91 9.82 -6.48
CA SER A 165 6.59 10.88 -7.44
C SER A 165 7.59 10.88 -8.62
N VAL A 166 7.22 11.47 -9.76
CA VAL A 166 8.16 11.67 -10.87
C VAL A 166 9.38 12.45 -10.43
N ARG A 167 9.21 13.38 -9.50
CA ARG A 167 10.31 14.17 -8.94
C ARG A 167 11.32 13.31 -8.18
N ASP A 168 10.83 12.35 -7.38
CA ASP A 168 11.68 11.44 -6.64
C ASP A 168 12.44 10.49 -7.57
N MET A 169 11.77 10.00 -8.62
CA MET A 169 12.40 9.19 -9.66
C MET A 169 13.52 9.97 -10.37
N ILE A 170 13.24 11.21 -10.80
CA ILE A 170 14.23 12.07 -11.44
C ILE A 170 15.42 12.35 -10.53
N ALA A 171 15.17 12.66 -9.25
CA ALA A 171 16.24 12.91 -8.29
C ALA A 171 17.13 11.67 -8.14
N HIS A 172 16.54 10.50 -7.90
CA HIS A 172 17.28 9.26 -7.73
C HIS A 172 18.08 8.86 -8.99
N PHE A 173 17.42 8.84 -10.15
CA PHE A 173 18.07 8.34 -11.38
C PHE A 173 19.05 9.31 -12.02
N ARG A 174 19.01 10.60 -11.66
CA ARG A 174 20.10 11.53 -11.98
C ARG A 174 21.40 11.20 -11.27
N ASP A 175 21.28 10.71 -10.04
CA ASP A 175 22.45 10.33 -9.23
C ASP A 175 22.98 8.95 -9.62
N VAL A 176 22.09 8.00 -9.94
CA VAL A 176 22.46 6.62 -10.26
C VAL A 176 22.88 6.43 -11.71
N TRP A 177 22.18 7.02 -12.64
CA TRP A 177 22.51 6.93 -14.07
C TRP A 177 23.32 8.14 -14.53
N ASP A 178 22.65 9.24 -14.82
CA ASP A 178 23.19 10.55 -15.15
C ASP A 178 22.04 11.56 -15.34
N ARG A 179 22.41 12.82 -15.64
CA ARG A 179 21.44 13.89 -15.81
C ARG A 179 20.50 13.70 -17.00
N GLU A 180 20.95 13.07 -18.07
CA GLU A 180 20.15 12.85 -19.27
C GLU A 180 19.16 11.70 -19.06
N ARG A 181 19.65 10.52 -18.62
CA ARG A 181 18.83 9.34 -18.37
C ARG A 181 17.92 9.52 -17.15
N GLY A 182 18.31 10.27 -16.14
CA GLY A 182 17.46 10.68 -15.03
C GLY A 182 16.53 11.85 -15.35
N SER A 183 16.22 12.14 -16.61
CA SER A 183 15.29 13.20 -17.00
C SER A 183 13.86 12.68 -17.16
N ASN A 184 12.88 13.59 -16.95
CA ASN A 184 11.47 13.26 -17.20
C ASN A 184 11.23 12.72 -18.61
N ARG A 185 11.91 13.32 -19.60
CA ARG A 185 11.81 12.90 -21.00
C ARG A 185 12.25 11.46 -21.19
N TYR A 186 13.42 11.11 -20.65
CA TYR A 186 13.96 9.75 -20.78
C TYR A 186 13.10 8.71 -20.06
N LEU A 187 12.66 9.00 -18.84
CA LEU A 187 11.77 8.12 -18.09
C LEU A 187 10.45 7.85 -18.83
N HIS A 188 9.90 8.85 -19.54
CA HIS A 188 8.72 8.67 -20.40
C HIS A 188 9.02 7.92 -21.71
N GLN A 189 10.24 8.02 -22.25
CA GLN A 189 10.67 7.19 -23.39
C GLN A 189 10.82 5.72 -22.96
N LEU A 190 11.35 5.50 -21.77
CA LEU A 190 11.48 4.16 -21.18
C LEU A 190 10.12 3.50 -20.94
N PHE A 191 9.12 4.28 -20.50
CA PHE A 191 7.77 3.81 -20.23
C PHE A 191 6.73 4.59 -21.08
N PRO A 192 6.55 4.22 -22.36
CA PRO A 192 5.76 5.02 -23.29
C PRO A 192 4.25 5.00 -23.02
N ARG A 193 3.73 4.01 -22.29
CA ARG A 193 2.30 3.88 -21.98
C ARG A 193 1.92 4.54 -20.64
N GLY A 194 2.00 5.87 -20.59
CA GLY A 194 1.61 6.67 -19.42
C GLY A 194 2.77 6.98 -18.46
N GLY A 195 4.00 6.76 -18.89
CA GLY A 195 5.20 7.10 -18.13
C GLY A 195 5.52 6.18 -16.97
N PRO A 196 6.56 6.50 -16.21
CA PRO A 196 7.01 5.67 -15.10
C PRO A 196 6.00 5.56 -13.97
N GLN A 197 5.13 6.58 -13.77
CA GLN A 197 4.09 6.52 -12.74
C GLN A 197 2.96 5.56 -13.07
N LYS A 198 2.55 5.45 -14.34
CA LYS A 198 1.49 4.50 -14.73
C LYS A 198 2.07 3.15 -15.12
N GLN A 199 2.81 3.10 -16.22
CA GLN A 199 3.36 1.86 -16.75
C GLN A 199 4.40 1.24 -15.82
N GLY A 200 5.30 2.05 -15.25
CA GLY A 200 6.29 1.58 -14.29
C GLY A 200 5.66 0.98 -13.05
N ASN A 201 4.64 1.63 -12.47
CA ASN A 201 3.93 1.11 -11.30
C ASN A 201 3.13 -0.16 -11.60
N ARG A 202 2.48 -0.27 -12.78
CA ARG A 202 1.82 -1.53 -13.18
C ARG A 202 2.82 -2.68 -13.27
N LEU A 203 3.94 -2.47 -13.96
CA LEU A 203 5.00 -3.46 -14.09
C LEU A 203 5.66 -3.81 -12.74
N ALA A 204 5.72 -2.85 -11.83
CA ALA A 204 6.18 -3.06 -10.46
C ALA A 204 5.13 -3.75 -9.56
N GLY A 205 3.91 -3.99 -10.04
CA GLY A 205 2.82 -4.60 -9.28
C GLY A 205 2.37 -3.76 -8.09
N LEU A 206 2.49 -2.44 -8.20
CA LEU A 206 2.02 -1.52 -7.18
C LEU A 206 0.53 -1.23 -7.34
N LEU A 207 -0.12 -0.86 -6.25
CA LEU A 207 -1.53 -0.54 -6.25
C LEU A 207 -1.81 0.72 -7.08
N ARG A 208 -3.01 0.81 -7.66
CA ARG A 208 -3.48 2.01 -8.34
C ARG A 208 -3.59 3.18 -7.37
N THR A 209 -3.17 4.37 -7.76
CA THR A 209 -3.37 5.59 -6.95
C THR A 209 -4.84 6.03 -6.99
N LYS A 210 -5.39 6.40 -5.83
CA LYS A 210 -6.70 7.04 -5.75
C LYS A 210 -6.63 8.40 -6.44
N GLY A 211 -7.30 8.55 -7.57
CA GLY A 211 -7.37 9.81 -8.32
C GLY A 211 -7.09 9.69 -9.82
N GLU A 212 -6.72 8.53 -10.29
CA GLU A 212 -6.65 8.22 -11.72
C GLU A 212 -8.01 7.68 -12.18
N HIS A 213 -8.92 8.59 -12.44
CA HIS A 213 -10.21 8.33 -13.12
C HIS A 213 -10.18 8.96 -14.50
#